data_ff7f7418136d4b75b1d0fcdce5b9e802
#
_entry.id   ff7f7418136d4b75b1d0fcdce5b9e802
#
_cell.length_a   1.000
_cell.length_b   1.000
_cell.length_c   1.000
_cell.angle_alpha   90.00
_cell.angle_beta   90.00
_cell.angle_gamma   90.00
#
_symmetry.space_group_name_H-M   'P 1'
#
loop_
_entity.id
_entity.type
_entity.pdbx_description
1 polymer ?
#
loop_
_entity_poly.entity_id
_entity_poly.type
_entity_poly.pdbx_seq_one_letter_code
_entity_poly.pdbx_strand_id
1 'polypeptide(L)'
;LHSTLLLSFNFPPHGGGIARMMGELALRYPPQSLVVSTGTYPDSTASDARFPQSIDRVGIRATRLRTINGLALWTARAARLARGRHFDFAWCGELKPAGYPAWWLAKRHGVPYGVVVHGTELLLLDAKIRLSRFKRWTAGGLVTGATVLVANSTWTAALARSVYELLGRSDLARRVQVVPLGTEPTQFRPGIDPTPIRAKYGLAGGPWILTVARLEWHKGIDTVIEALPAVRAAHPTAGYVVAGTGPRQTQLEQLAARLGVGDAVKFLGFVPDEALPALYNAVDLYVGASRYHDLLVEGFGISLVEASASGIAVVGGRSGGVPDAVRDGETGILVDPEDRADVAAGITRLLGDEALRRRMGAAGRRAVETYYNWDRVAEDFIRIDREFGRRQ
;
A
#
# COMPACT_ATOMS: atom_id res chain seq x y z
N LEU A 1 15.93 19.19 -18.96
CA LEU A 1 14.82 18.52 -18.25
C LEU A 1 15.41 17.54 -17.24
N HIS A 2 14.97 17.61 -15.98
CA HIS A 2 15.35 16.65 -14.95
C HIS A 2 14.93 15.24 -15.38
N SER A 3 15.84 14.28 -15.32
CA SER A 3 15.65 12.93 -15.84
C SER A 3 15.80 11.91 -14.70
N THR A 4 14.76 11.13 -14.49
CA THR A 4 14.67 10.17 -13.38
C THR A 4 14.58 8.73 -13.89
N LEU A 5 15.26 7.80 -13.21
CA LEU A 5 15.15 6.37 -13.43
C LEU A 5 14.33 5.74 -12.29
N LEU A 6 13.22 5.11 -12.58
CA LEU A 6 12.45 4.32 -11.61
C LEU A 6 12.81 2.84 -11.75
N LEU A 7 13.40 2.29 -10.71
CA LEU A 7 13.72 0.88 -10.57
C LEU A 7 12.69 0.25 -9.63
N SER A 8 11.79 -0.59 -10.14
CA SER A 8 10.85 -1.33 -9.31
C SER A 8 10.55 -2.69 -9.93
N PHE A 9 10.62 -3.74 -9.11
CA PHE A 9 10.16 -5.07 -9.51
C PHE A 9 8.63 -5.11 -9.55
N ASN A 10 7.99 -4.43 -8.58
CA ASN A 10 6.53 -4.31 -8.48
C ASN A 10 6.05 -3.15 -9.35
N PHE A 11 5.60 -3.45 -10.56
CA PHE A 11 5.05 -2.47 -11.52
C PHE A 11 3.92 -3.13 -12.33
N PRO A 12 2.87 -2.40 -12.77
CA PRO A 12 1.80 -2.97 -13.57
C PRO A 12 2.31 -3.77 -14.79
N PRO A 13 1.66 -4.87 -15.16
CA PRO A 13 0.38 -5.39 -14.67
C PRO A 13 0.45 -6.21 -13.37
N HIS A 14 1.60 -6.26 -12.69
CA HIS A 14 1.66 -6.89 -11.37
C HIS A 14 0.68 -6.19 -10.41
N GLY A 15 -0.10 -6.98 -9.66
CA GLY A 15 -1.08 -6.44 -8.71
C GLY A 15 -0.45 -6.06 -7.36
N GLY A 16 -1.19 -5.27 -6.58
CA GLY A 16 -0.85 -4.88 -5.21
C GLY A 16 -0.50 -3.41 -5.05
N GLY A 17 -0.51 -2.95 -3.80
CA GLY A 17 -0.37 -1.52 -3.48
C GLY A 17 0.92 -0.87 -3.97
N ILE A 18 2.07 -1.58 -3.91
CA ILE A 18 3.35 -1.06 -4.41
C ILE A 18 3.31 -0.89 -5.93
N ALA A 19 2.82 -1.89 -6.66
CA ALA A 19 2.73 -1.83 -8.11
C ALA A 19 1.78 -0.70 -8.57
N ARG A 20 0.64 -0.54 -7.87
CA ARG A 20 -0.28 0.58 -8.11
C ARG A 20 0.42 1.91 -7.89
N MET A 21 1.09 2.10 -6.75
CA MET A 21 1.85 3.33 -6.47
C MET A 21 2.87 3.66 -7.56
N MET A 22 3.68 2.67 -7.97
CA MET A 22 4.69 2.88 -9.01
C MET A 22 4.07 3.22 -10.36
N GLY A 23 2.94 2.60 -10.71
CA GLY A 23 2.17 2.93 -11.90
C GLY A 23 1.61 4.35 -11.85
N GLU A 24 1.01 4.75 -10.73
CA GLU A 24 0.44 6.09 -10.54
C GLU A 24 1.50 7.19 -10.61
N LEU A 25 2.69 6.94 -10.06
CA LEU A 25 3.84 7.84 -10.23
C LEU A 25 4.24 7.96 -11.71
N ALA A 26 4.37 6.83 -12.42
CA ALA A 26 4.75 6.82 -13.82
C ALA A 26 3.74 7.56 -14.72
N LEU A 27 2.45 7.53 -14.39
CA LEU A 27 1.42 8.28 -15.11
C LEU A 27 1.55 9.80 -14.92
N ARG A 28 2.03 10.26 -13.76
CA ARG A 28 2.02 11.68 -13.36
C ARG A 28 3.35 12.40 -13.48
N TYR A 29 4.44 11.68 -13.63
CA TYR A 29 5.71 12.34 -13.95
C TYR A 29 5.60 13.06 -15.31
N PRO A 30 6.29 14.20 -15.47
CA PRO A 30 6.28 14.90 -16.75
C PRO A 30 6.66 13.97 -17.90
N PRO A 31 6.01 14.06 -19.07
CA PRO A 31 6.30 13.20 -20.20
C PRO A 31 7.80 13.16 -20.53
N GLN A 32 8.34 11.96 -20.79
CA GLN A 32 9.75 11.73 -21.12
C GLN A 32 10.77 12.06 -20.02
N SER A 33 10.33 12.52 -18.83
CA SER A 33 11.24 12.78 -17.69
C SER A 33 11.57 11.55 -16.88
N LEU A 34 10.79 10.47 -17.00
CA LEU A 34 10.95 9.21 -16.27
C LEU A 34 11.24 8.06 -17.24
N VAL A 35 12.17 7.20 -16.86
CA VAL A 35 12.32 5.86 -17.46
C VAL A 35 12.03 4.83 -16.36
N VAL A 36 11.14 3.89 -16.63
CA VAL A 36 10.84 2.80 -15.71
C VAL A 36 11.61 1.57 -16.13
N SER A 37 12.41 0.98 -15.25
CA SER A 37 13.04 -0.33 -15.47
C SER A 37 12.46 -1.34 -14.48
N THR A 38 11.81 -2.38 -15.01
CA THR A 38 10.99 -3.32 -14.24
C THR A 38 11.06 -4.75 -14.80
N GLY A 39 10.44 -5.71 -14.10
CA GLY A 39 10.33 -7.09 -14.56
C GLY A 39 9.34 -7.28 -15.72
N THR A 40 9.46 -8.40 -16.43
CA THR A 40 8.51 -8.79 -17.47
C THR A 40 7.45 -9.71 -16.88
N TYR A 41 6.18 -9.41 -17.17
CA TYR A 41 5.00 -10.17 -16.77
C TYR A 41 4.14 -10.52 -17.99
N PRO A 42 3.22 -11.50 -17.89
CA PRO A 42 2.14 -11.63 -18.87
C PRO A 42 1.43 -10.29 -19.04
N ASP A 43 0.95 -10.00 -20.23
CA ASP A 43 0.22 -8.76 -20.59
C ASP A 43 0.98 -7.44 -20.40
N SER A 44 2.31 -7.50 -20.19
CA SER A 44 3.15 -6.30 -20.03
C SER A 44 2.99 -5.31 -21.18
N THR A 45 2.96 -5.76 -22.44
CA THR A 45 2.88 -4.89 -23.62
C THR A 45 1.59 -4.06 -23.62
N ALA A 46 0.44 -4.69 -23.33
CA ALA A 46 -0.84 -3.99 -23.25
C ALA A 46 -0.87 -3.01 -22.07
N SER A 47 -0.28 -3.38 -20.95
CA SER A 47 -0.14 -2.50 -19.78
C SER A 47 0.74 -1.29 -20.07
N ASP A 48 1.87 -1.48 -20.76
CA ASP A 48 2.86 -0.44 -21.03
C ASP A 48 2.32 0.67 -21.96
N ALA A 49 1.42 0.31 -22.86
CA ALA A 49 0.77 1.27 -23.76
C ALA A 49 -0.03 2.37 -23.02
N ARG A 50 -0.34 2.18 -21.73
CA ARG A 50 -1.06 3.16 -20.91
C ARG A 50 -0.17 4.28 -20.36
N PHE A 51 1.16 4.12 -20.40
CA PHE A 51 2.09 5.05 -19.78
C PHE A 51 2.71 6.01 -20.80
N PRO A 52 2.79 7.33 -20.50
CA PRO A 52 3.50 8.30 -21.33
C PRO A 52 5.02 8.18 -21.22
N GLN A 53 5.51 7.28 -20.38
CA GLN A 53 6.91 7.08 -20.04
C GLN A 53 7.51 5.91 -20.81
N SER A 54 8.84 5.88 -20.93
CA SER A 54 9.56 4.74 -21.49
C SER A 54 9.64 3.61 -20.45
N ILE A 55 9.10 2.45 -20.78
CA ILE A 55 9.11 1.27 -19.92
C ILE A 55 10.14 0.27 -20.45
N ASP A 56 11.16 0.01 -19.67
CA ASP A 56 12.22 -0.96 -19.96
C ASP A 56 11.97 -2.27 -19.19
N ARG A 57 11.56 -3.33 -19.90
CA ARG A 57 11.26 -4.63 -19.32
C ARG A 57 12.49 -5.53 -19.30
N VAL A 58 12.79 -6.10 -18.14
CA VAL A 58 13.91 -7.02 -17.94
C VAL A 58 13.38 -8.42 -17.64
N GLY A 59 13.85 -9.42 -18.36
CA GLY A 59 13.42 -10.82 -18.24
C GLY A 59 13.87 -11.48 -16.94
N ILE A 60 13.43 -10.95 -15.80
CA ILE A 60 13.71 -11.49 -14.46
C ILE A 60 12.66 -12.54 -14.16
N ARG A 61 13.03 -13.83 -14.29
CA ARG A 61 12.10 -14.93 -13.98
C ARG A 61 11.94 -15.17 -12.47
N ALA A 62 10.75 -15.66 -12.12
CA ALA A 62 10.30 -15.91 -10.74
C ALA A 62 10.86 -17.19 -10.08
N THR A 63 12.14 -17.55 -10.19
CA THR A 63 12.75 -18.77 -9.62
C THR A 63 13.75 -18.49 -8.49
N ARG A 64 14.15 -19.50 -7.69
CA ARG A 64 15.12 -19.36 -6.58
C ARG A 64 16.52 -18.90 -7.00
N LEU A 65 16.92 -19.13 -8.26
CA LEU A 65 18.13 -18.57 -8.89
C LEU A 65 17.97 -17.09 -9.28
N ARG A 66 16.81 -16.49 -8.97
CA ARG A 66 16.48 -15.08 -9.17
C ARG A 66 17.51 -14.10 -8.63
N THR A 67 18.17 -14.47 -7.52
CA THR A 67 18.82 -13.45 -6.71
C THR A 67 20.14 -12.98 -7.33
N ILE A 68 20.95 -13.85 -7.90
CA ILE A 68 22.26 -13.46 -8.44
C ILE A 68 22.18 -13.12 -9.93
N ASN A 69 21.69 -14.06 -10.76
CA ASN A 69 21.64 -13.85 -12.20
C ASN A 69 20.64 -12.75 -12.61
N GLY A 70 19.46 -12.70 -11.97
CA GLY A 70 18.48 -11.65 -12.21
C GLY A 70 18.96 -10.26 -11.78
N LEU A 71 19.67 -10.18 -10.65
CA LEU A 71 20.26 -8.92 -10.18
C LEU A 71 21.42 -8.47 -11.10
N ALA A 72 22.27 -9.39 -11.53
CA ALA A 72 23.35 -9.07 -12.47
C ALA A 72 22.78 -8.56 -13.81
N LEU A 73 21.76 -9.25 -14.34
CA LEU A 73 21.08 -8.84 -15.57
C LEU A 73 20.43 -7.47 -15.43
N TRP A 74 19.71 -7.22 -14.33
CA TRP A 74 19.06 -5.92 -14.09
C TRP A 74 20.08 -4.81 -13.89
N THR A 75 21.15 -5.07 -13.14
CA THR A 75 22.24 -4.11 -12.95
C THR A 75 22.94 -3.77 -14.28
N ALA A 76 23.22 -4.77 -15.12
CA ALA A 76 23.79 -4.56 -16.45
C ALA A 76 22.84 -3.76 -17.37
N ARG A 77 21.53 -3.99 -17.25
CA ARG A 77 20.53 -3.23 -18.01
C ARG A 77 20.45 -1.79 -17.54
N ALA A 78 20.37 -1.55 -16.23
CA ALA A 78 20.40 -0.22 -15.65
C ALA A 78 21.68 0.56 -16.03
N ALA A 79 22.83 -0.11 -16.04
CA ALA A 79 24.10 0.45 -16.51
C ALA A 79 24.07 0.83 -17.99
N ARG A 80 23.43 0.04 -18.84
CA ARG A 80 23.26 0.35 -20.27
C ARG A 80 22.39 1.59 -20.46
N LEU A 81 21.28 1.69 -19.72
CA LEU A 81 20.42 2.88 -19.72
C LEU A 81 21.20 4.13 -19.30
N ALA A 82 22.00 4.06 -18.22
CA ALA A 82 22.81 5.18 -17.73
C ALA A 82 23.99 5.56 -18.63
N ARG A 83 24.42 4.69 -19.56
CA ARG A 83 25.38 5.05 -20.60
C ARG A 83 24.75 5.76 -21.80
N GLY A 84 23.51 5.38 -22.12
CA GLY A 84 22.77 5.94 -23.25
C GLY A 84 21.99 7.22 -22.92
N ARG A 85 21.76 7.49 -21.63
CA ARG A 85 20.98 8.65 -21.17
C ARG A 85 21.49 9.14 -19.81
N HIS A 86 21.57 10.45 -19.63
CA HIS A 86 21.85 11.05 -18.34
C HIS A 86 20.65 10.90 -17.41
N PHE A 87 20.90 10.50 -16.16
CA PHE A 87 19.91 10.49 -15.08
C PHE A 87 20.40 11.37 -13.93
N ASP A 88 19.55 12.28 -13.48
CA ASP A 88 19.82 13.15 -12.34
C ASP A 88 19.52 12.44 -11.03
N PHE A 89 18.58 11.50 -11.04
CA PHE A 89 18.16 10.75 -9.87
C PHE A 89 17.65 9.34 -10.23
N ALA A 90 17.68 8.42 -9.26
CA ALA A 90 17.06 7.11 -9.38
C ALA A 90 16.15 6.80 -8.19
N TRP A 91 14.92 6.41 -8.45
CA TRP A 91 14.02 5.86 -7.44
C TRP A 91 14.09 4.33 -7.39
N CYS A 92 14.07 3.77 -6.17
CA CYS A 92 13.80 2.37 -5.93
C CYS A 92 12.39 2.24 -5.36
N GLY A 93 11.49 1.59 -6.07
CA GLY A 93 10.11 1.36 -5.61
C GLY A 93 10.01 0.43 -4.39
N GLU A 94 11.07 -0.35 -4.15
CA GLU A 94 11.27 -1.18 -2.97
C GLU A 94 12.76 -1.32 -2.65
N LEU A 95 13.11 -1.63 -1.38
CA LEU A 95 14.50 -1.77 -0.96
C LEU A 95 15.23 -2.91 -1.71
N LYS A 96 14.54 -4.03 -1.91
CA LYS A 96 15.07 -5.20 -2.62
C LYS A 96 13.99 -5.75 -3.55
N PRO A 97 14.35 -6.08 -4.80
CA PRO A 97 15.71 -6.14 -5.37
C PRO A 97 16.23 -4.83 -5.97
N ALA A 98 15.38 -3.79 -6.13
CA ALA A 98 15.69 -2.54 -6.87
C ALA A 98 16.89 -1.75 -6.30
N GLY A 99 17.11 -1.81 -4.99
CA GLY A 99 18.22 -1.09 -4.35
C GLY A 99 19.61 -1.52 -4.83
N TYR A 100 19.82 -2.75 -5.30
CA TYR A 100 21.13 -3.21 -5.77
C TYR A 100 21.58 -2.52 -7.05
N PRO A 101 20.81 -2.51 -8.16
CA PRO A 101 21.18 -1.75 -9.35
C PRO A 101 21.29 -0.24 -9.07
N ALA A 102 20.44 0.34 -8.23
CA ALA A 102 20.54 1.75 -7.87
C ALA A 102 21.84 2.06 -7.11
N TRP A 103 22.18 1.28 -6.09
CA TRP A 103 23.41 1.41 -5.35
C TRP A 103 24.64 1.30 -6.28
N TRP A 104 24.62 0.36 -7.22
CA TRP A 104 25.69 0.19 -8.21
C TRP A 104 25.79 1.41 -9.13
N LEU A 105 24.68 1.96 -9.62
CA LEU A 105 24.64 3.20 -10.42
C LEU A 105 25.21 4.38 -9.65
N ALA A 106 24.88 4.51 -8.36
CA ALA A 106 25.42 5.57 -7.51
C ALA A 106 26.96 5.47 -7.40
N LYS A 107 27.50 4.25 -7.23
CA LYS A 107 28.93 4.03 -7.09
C LYS A 107 29.72 4.19 -8.39
N ARG A 108 29.15 3.82 -9.54
CA ARG A 108 29.86 3.76 -10.83
C ARG A 108 29.54 4.93 -11.75
N HIS A 109 28.36 5.46 -11.67
CA HIS A 109 27.88 6.55 -12.53
C HIS A 109 27.54 7.82 -11.74
N GLY A 110 27.69 7.80 -10.40
CA GLY A 110 27.39 8.92 -9.53
C GLY A 110 25.89 9.31 -9.50
N VAL A 111 24.97 8.46 -9.96
CA VAL A 111 23.52 8.74 -9.92
C VAL A 111 23.01 8.60 -8.48
N PRO A 112 22.60 9.69 -7.80
CA PRO A 112 22.02 9.58 -6.47
C PRO A 112 20.70 8.81 -6.53
N TYR A 113 20.33 8.15 -5.42
CA TYR A 113 19.09 7.36 -5.40
C TYR A 113 18.31 7.51 -4.10
N GLY A 114 16.99 7.44 -4.23
CA GLY A 114 16.04 7.33 -3.14
C GLY A 114 15.42 5.94 -3.08
N VAL A 115 15.00 5.54 -1.89
CA VAL A 115 14.31 4.26 -1.68
C VAL A 115 12.95 4.51 -1.05
N VAL A 116 11.90 3.96 -1.66
CA VAL A 116 10.57 3.92 -1.05
C VAL A 116 10.53 2.74 -0.09
N VAL A 117 10.09 3.00 1.13
CA VAL A 117 9.97 1.99 2.19
C VAL A 117 8.53 1.86 2.64
N HIS A 118 8.08 0.60 2.79
CA HIS A 118 6.67 0.25 3.01
C HIS A 118 6.38 -0.38 4.39
N GLY A 119 7.42 -0.59 5.20
CA GLY A 119 7.34 -1.11 6.57
C GLY A 119 7.86 -2.54 6.72
N THR A 120 7.20 -3.53 6.15
CA THR A 120 7.55 -4.96 6.30
C THR A 120 9.01 -5.27 5.94
N GLU A 121 9.54 -4.69 4.87
CA GLU A 121 10.94 -4.92 4.47
C GLU A 121 11.94 -4.32 5.47
N LEU A 122 11.57 -3.26 6.19
CA LEU A 122 12.39 -2.68 7.25
C LEU A 122 12.39 -3.56 8.52
N LEU A 123 11.24 -4.14 8.88
CA LEU A 123 11.15 -5.14 9.97
C LEU A 123 12.03 -6.36 9.66
N LEU A 124 11.93 -6.87 8.44
CA LEU A 124 12.79 -7.96 7.97
C LEU A 124 14.27 -7.58 7.95
N LEU A 125 14.58 -6.33 7.62
CA LEU A 125 15.95 -5.82 7.60
C LEU A 125 16.49 -5.70 9.03
N ASP A 126 15.73 -5.10 9.95
CA ASP A 126 16.06 -4.97 11.36
C ASP A 126 16.42 -6.35 11.97
N ALA A 127 15.53 -7.34 11.82
CA ALA A 127 15.76 -8.69 12.31
C ALA A 127 17.05 -9.30 11.72
N LYS A 128 17.31 -9.14 10.41
CA LYS A 128 18.50 -9.69 9.76
C LYS A 128 19.80 -8.99 10.16
N ILE A 129 19.77 -7.70 10.38
CA ILE A 129 20.93 -6.90 10.80
C ILE A 129 21.37 -7.31 12.22
N ARG A 130 20.41 -7.58 13.11
CA ARG A 130 20.69 -8.04 14.48
C ARG A 130 21.36 -9.40 14.50
N LEU A 131 21.01 -10.29 13.58
CA LEU A 131 21.48 -11.66 13.52
C LEU A 131 22.78 -11.87 12.73
N SER A 132 23.17 -10.93 11.84
CA SER A 132 24.27 -11.17 10.90
C SER A 132 25.06 -9.91 10.56
N ARG A 133 26.36 -9.90 10.92
CA ARG A 133 27.30 -8.84 10.52
C ARG A 133 27.43 -8.67 8.99
N PHE A 134 27.36 -9.80 8.24
CA PHE A 134 27.38 -9.76 6.79
C PHE A 134 26.12 -9.09 6.22
N LYS A 135 24.93 -9.39 6.78
CA LYS A 135 23.68 -8.72 6.41
C LYS A 135 23.68 -7.24 6.81
N ARG A 136 24.26 -6.91 7.95
CA ARG A 136 24.47 -5.52 8.38
C ARG A 136 25.30 -4.74 7.35
N TRP A 137 26.37 -5.33 6.84
CA TRP A 137 27.23 -4.69 5.82
C TRP A 137 26.52 -4.59 4.47
N THR A 138 25.97 -5.70 3.92
CA THR A 138 25.41 -5.75 2.56
C THR A 138 24.07 -5.03 2.44
N ALA A 139 23.13 -5.31 3.34
CA ALA A 139 21.78 -4.75 3.28
C ALA A 139 21.72 -3.35 3.90
N GLY A 140 22.52 -3.12 4.96
CA GLY A 140 22.71 -1.79 5.53
C GLY A 140 23.32 -0.81 4.52
N GLY A 141 24.23 -1.28 3.67
CA GLY A 141 24.83 -0.47 2.61
C GLY A 141 23.85 0.10 1.60
N LEU A 142 22.75 -0.62 1.30
CA LEU A 142 21.69 -0.11 0.43
C LEU A 142 20.94 1.07 1.05
N VAL A 143 20.63 0.96 2.35
CA VAL A 143 19.89 1.99 3.08
C VAL A 143 20.78 3.21 3.36
N THR A 144 22.03 3.00 3.83
CA THR A 144 22.94 4.10 4.15
C THR A 144 23.51 4.80 2.91
N GLY A 145 23.53 4.11 1.77
CA GLY A 145 23.95 4.68 0.48
C GLY A 145 22.88 5.53 -0.21
N ALA A 146 21.62 5.38 0.18
CA ALA A 146 20.53 6.20 -0.35
C ALA A 146 20.66 7.66 0.11
N THR A 147 20.35 8.59 -0.78
CA THR A 147 20.34 10.04 -0.45
C THR A 147 19.08 10.41 0.33
N VAL A 148 17.99 9.67 0.12
CA VAL A 148 16.71 9.84 0.82
C VAL A 148 16.00 8.50 0.96
N LEU A 149 15.30 8.31 2.09
CA LEU A 149 14.29 7.27 2.25
C LEU A 149 12.92 7.94 2.30
N VAL A 150 11.99 7.46 1.49
CA VAL A 150 10.59 7.92 1.51
C VAL A 150 9.74 6.83 2.15
N ALA A 151 9.18 7.15 3.30
CA ALA A 151 8.28 6.29 4.07
C ALA A 151 6.83 6.66 3.75
N ASN A 152 5.98 5.65 3.60
CA ASN A 152 4.55 5.81 3.30
C ASN A 152 3.70 6.20 4.52
N SER A 153 4.30 6.24 5.72
CA SER A 153 3.65 6.64 6.96
C SER A 153 4.66 7.11 8.00
N THR A 154 4.19 7.81 9.03
CA THR A 154 5.01 8.23 10.18
C THR A 154 5.57 7.02 10.94
N TRP A 155 4.77 5.94 11.05
CA TRP A 155 5.21 4.68 11.63
C TRP A 155 6.38 4.06 10.84
N THR A 156 6.26 3.97 9.52
CA THR A 156 7.34 3.46 8.64
C THR A 156 8.58 4.34 8.73
N ALA A 157 8.41 5.67 8.84
CA ALA A 157 9.52 6.59 9.02
C ALA A 157 10.25 6.41 10.36
N ALA A 158 9.51 6.18 11.44
CA ALA A 158 10.10 5.87 12.75
C ALA A 158 10.93 4.58 12.68
N LEU A 159 10.40 3.55 12.02
CA LEU A 159 11.12 2.29 11.80
C LEU A 159 12.38 2.49 10.92
N ALA A 160 12.32 3.31 9.88
CA ALA A 160 13.49 3.64 9.05
C ALA A 160 14.58 4.36 9.86
N ARG A 161 14.21 5.26 10.77
CA ARG A 161 15.14 5.94 11.67
C ARG A 161 15.77 4.96 12.66
N SER A 162 15.01 4.03 13.24
CA SER A 162 15.56 3.00 14.13
C SER A 162 16.54 2.05 13.41
N VAL A 163 16.30 1.76 12.12
CA VAL A 163 17.28 1.01 11.31
C VAL A 163 18.59 1.80 11.13
N TYR A 164 18.54 3.12 10.92
CA TYR A 164 19.75 3.93 10.89
C TYR A 164 20.49 3.93 12.24
N GLU A 165 19.78 4.02 13.36
CA GLU A 165 20.37 3.93 14.70
C GLU A 165 21.05 2.57 14.92
N LEU A 166 20.39 1.48 14.57
CA LEU A 166 20.95 0.13 14.65
C LEU A 166 22.22 -0.04 13.78
N LEU A 167 22.30 0.68 12.66
CA LEU A 167 23.47 0.69 11.79
C LEU A 167 24.60 1.63 12.31
N GLY A 168 24.36 2.41 13.37
CA GLY A 168 25.27 3.43 13.87
C GLY A 168 25.34 4.67 12.98
N ARG A 169 24.25 4.97 12.28
CA ARG A 169 24.14 6.06 11.30
C ARG A 169 22.96 6.99 11.61
N SER A 170 22.77 7.34 12.87
CA SER A 170 21.73 8.29 13.31
C SER A 170 21.83 9.66 12.61
N ASP A 171 23.02 10.03 12.12
CA ASP A 171 23.24 11.21 11.28
C ASP A 171 22.37 11.23 10.00
N LEU A 172 21.95 10.05 9.52
CA LEU A 172 21.12 9.90 8.33
C LEU A 172 19.62 9.99 8.61
N ALA A 173 19.18 10.02 9.86
CA ALA A 173 17.77 10.08 10.23
C ALA A 173 17.00 11.24 9.58
N ARG A 174 17.70 12.39 9.35
CA ARG A 174 17.15 13.55 8.63
C ARG A 174 16.82 13.30 7.15
N ARG A 175 17.34 12.22 6.57
CA ARG A 175 17.07 11.82 5.17
C ARG A 175 15.75 11.06 5.02
N VAL A 176 15.04 10.78 6.12
CA VAL A 176 13.76 10.10 6.08
C VAL A 176 12.66 11.13 5.89
N GLN A 177 12.01 11.08 4.74
CA GLN A 177 10.84 11.87 4.38
C GLN A 177 9.57 11.01 4.53
N VAL A 178 8.46 11.64 4.88
CA VAL A 178 7.15 10.95 4.95
C VAL A 178 6.28 11.45 3.81
N VAL A 179 5.83 10.53 2.97
CA VAL A 179 4.87 10.79 1.90
C VAL A 179 3.74 9.78 2.03
N PRO A 180 2.66 10.12 2.75
CA PRO A 180 1.46 9.28 2.82
C PRO A 180 0.90 9.01 1.44
N LEU A 181 0.39 7.80 1.22
CA LEU A 181 -0.13 7.39 -0.07
C LEU A 181 -1.47 8.06 -0.38
N GLY A 182 -1.97 7.82 -1.57
CA GLY A 182 -3.23 8.35 -2.05
C GLY A 182 -4.06 7.31 -2.78
N THR A 183 -5.18 7.77 -3.32
CA THR A 183 -6.00 7.03 -4.27
C THR A 183 -6.44 7.97 -5.39
N GLU A 184 -7.19 7.43 -6.37
CA GLU A 184 -7.71 8.20 -7.50
C GLU A 184 -9.15 8.67 -7.18
N PRO A 185 -9.38 9.95 -6.84
CA PRO A 185 -10.69 10.45 -6.42
C PRO A 185 -11.72 10.50 -7.54
N THR A 186 -11.30 10.43 -8.82
CA THR A 186 -12.22 10.34 -9.95
C THR A 186 -12.71 8.92 -10.18
N GLN A 187 -11.91 7.92 -9.86
CA GLN A 187 -12.26 6.50 -9.91
C GLN A 187 -13.09 6.10 -8.69
N PHE A 188 -12.59 6.38 -7.49
CA PHE A 188 -13.27 6.12 -6.23
C PHE A 188 -14.04 7.36 -5.79
N ARG A 189 -15.34 7.35 -5.99
CA ARG A 189 -16.21 8.49 -5.69
C ARG A 189 -17.61 8.04 -5.28
N PRO A 190 -18.35 8.87 -4.54
CA PRO A 190 -19.76 8.62 -4.26
C PRO A 190 -20.61 8.61 -5.54
N GLY A 191 -21.76 7.94 -5.49
CA GLY A 191 -22.77 7.98 -6.55
C GLY A 191 -22.49 7.06 -7.74
N ILE A 192 -21.59 6.09 -7.60
CA ILE A 192 -21.44 4.98 -8.56
C ILE A 192 -22.55 3.99 -8.29
N ASP A 193 -23.28 3.59 -9.34
CA ASP A 193 -24.41 2.66 -9.21
C ASP A 193 -23.98 1.31 -8.59
N PRO A 194 -24.45 0.98 -7.38
CA PRO A 194 -24.11 -0.26 -6.71
C PRO A 194 -25.01 -1.44 -7.12
N THR A 195 -26.08 -1.21 -7.89
CA THR A 195 -27.12 -2.19 -8.18
C THR A 195 -26.57 -3.47 -8.80
N PRO A 196 -25.68 -3.44 -9.81
CA PRO A 196 -25.12 -4.65 -10.40
C PRO A 196 -24.30 -5.47 -9.40
N ILE A 197 -23.53 -4.79 -8.54
CA ILE A 197 -22.69 -5.44 -7.52
C ILE A 197 -23.56 -6.02 -6.40
N ARG A 198 -24.57 -5.29 -5.94
CA ARG A 198 -25.53 -5.80 -4.94
C ARG A 198 -26.27 -7.03 -5.45
N ALA A 199 -26.74 -7.02 -6.69
CA ALA A 199 -27.40 -8.17 -7.31
C ALA A 199 -26.43 -9.36 -7.44
N LYS A 200 -25.23 -9.14 -7.97
CA LYS A 200 -24.23 -10.19 -8.20
C LYS A 200 -23.85 -10.93 -6.91
N TYR A 201 -23.67 -10.20 -5.81
CA TYR A 201 -23.20 -10.76 -4.55
C TYR A 201 -24.31 -10.96 -3.50
N GLY A 202 -25.56 -10.71 -3.86
CA GLY A 202 -26.70 -10.89 -2.97
C GLY A 202 -26.66 -9.97 -1.75
N LEU A 203 -26.27 -8.71 -1.93
CA LEU A 203 -26.20 -7.69 -0.88
C LEU A 203 -27.56 -7.00 -0.72
N ALA A 204 -28.60 -7.78 -0.53
CA ALA A 204 -29.95 -7.28 -0.22
C ALA A 204 -30.08 -6.98 1.27
N GLY A 205 -30.96 -6.03 1.63
CA GLY A 205 -31.11 -5.59 3.02
C GLY A 205 -29.87 -4.85 3.49
N GLY A 206 -29.42 -5.07 4.67
CA GLY A 206 -28.23 -4.43 5.24
C GLY A 206 -28.48 -3.94 6.65
N PRO A 207 -27.55 -3.22 7.31
CA PRO A 207 -26.35 -2.60 6.72
C PRO A 207 -25.21 -3.59 6.39
N TRP A 208 -24.40 -3.24 5.41
CA TRP A 208 -23.26 -4.04 4.99
C TRP A 208 -21.92 -3.38 5.36
N ILE A 209 -21.03 -4.19 5.94
CA ILE A 209 -19.66 -3.83 6.31
C ILE A 209 -18.72 -4.47 5.28
N LEU A 210 -17.68 -3.76 4.85
CA LEU A 210 -16.72 -4.24 3.83
C LEU A 210 -15.30 -4.24 4.37
N THR A 211 -14.56 -5.30 4.03
CA THR A 211 -13.08 -5.30 4.04
C THR A 211 -12.57 -5.72 2.66
N VAL A 212 -11.63 -4.96 2.09
CA VAL A 212 -10.90 -5.30 0.86
C VAL A 212 -9.44 -5.56 1.23
N ALA A 213 -9.04 -6.83 1.26
CA ALA A 213 -7.69 -7.21 1.69
C ALA A 213 -7.32 -8.63 1.25
N ARG A 214 -6.01 -8.94 1.24
CA ARG A 214 -5.55 -10.33 1.21
C ARG A 214 -5.96 -11.03 2.52
N LEU A 215 -6.38 -12.28 2.44
CA LEU A 215 -6.83 -13.03 3.62
C LEU A 215 -5.61 -13.58 4.39
N GLU A 216 -4.94 -12.68 5.12
CA GLU A 216 -3.75 -12.93 5.94
C GLU A 216 -3.96 -12.48 7.38
N TRP A 217 -3.18 -13.01 8.34
CA TRP A 217 -3.34 -12.77 9.77
C TRP A 217 -3.32 -11.29 10.17
N HIS A 218 -2.37 -10.55 9.62
CA HIS A 218 -2.20 -9.13 9.96
C HIS A 218 -3.33 -8.23 9.45
N LYS A 219 -4.28 -8.74 8.65
CA LYS A 219 -5.41 -7.96 8.14
C LYS A 219 -6.60 -7.91 9.11
N GLY A 220 -6.59 -8.72 10.18
CA GLY A 220 -7.58 -8.63 11.25
C GLY A 220 -9.01 -8.99 10.86
N ILE A 221 -9.20 -9.74 9.74
CA ILE A 221 -10.53 -10.16 9.27
C ILE A 221 -11.20 -11.06 10.32
N ASP A 222 -10.43 -11.89 10.99
CA ASP A 222 -10.86 -12.73 12.11
C ASP A 222 -11.41 -11.90 13.27
N THR A 223 -10.74 -10.80 13.66
CA THR A 223 -11.24 -9.92 14.73
C THR A 223 -12.60 -9.29 14.36
N VAL A 224 -12.79 -8.90 13.08
CA VAL A 224 -14.08 -8.40 12.61
C VAL A 224 -15.17 -9.48 12.66
N ILE A 225 -14.84 -10.72 12.26
CA ILE A 225 -15.78 -11.85 12.36
C ILE A 225 -16.12 -12.13 13.84
N GLU A 226 -15.15 -12.08 14.74
CA GLU A 226 -15.36 -12.24 16.19
C GLU A 226 -16.17 -11.11 16.82
N ALA A 227 -16.11 -9.90 16.27
CA ALA A 227 -16.93 -8.77 16.69
C ALA A 227 -18.39 -8.85 16.18
N LEU A 228 -18.62 -9.59 15.09
CA LEU A 228 -19.92 -9.59 14.39
C LEU A 228 -21.11 -10.06 15.24
N PRO A 229 -21.00 -11.06 16.15
CA PRO A 229 -22.10 -11.41 17.05
C PRO A 229 -22.59 -10.21 17.90
N ALA A 230 -21.67 -9.43 18.46
CA ALA A 230 -22.03 -8.24 19.25
C ALA A 230 -22.62 -7.13 18.36
N VAL A 231 -22.07 -6.91 17.17
CA VAL A 231 -22.64 -5.97 16.19
C VAL A 231 -24.07 -6.37 15.82
N ARG A 232 -24.32 -7.66 15.57
CA ARG A 232 -25.67 -8.15 15.20
C ARG A 232 -26.66 -8.16 16.37
N ALA A 233 -26.20 -8.19 17.61
CA ALA A 233 -27.08 -7.97 18.75
C ALA A 233 -27.71 -6.57 18.74
N ALA A 234 -26.97 -5.55 18.27
CA ALA A 234 -27.46 -4.18 18.11
C ALA A 234 -28.10 -3.92 16.73
N HIS A 235 -27.61 -4.58 15.69
CA HIS A 235 -28.03 -4.44 14.29
C HIS A 235 -28.29 -5.83 13.68
N PRO A 236 -29.46 -6.47 13.93
CA PRO A 236 -29.71 -7.88 13.60
C PRO A 236 -29.53 -8.23 12.12
N THR A 237 -29.70 -7.28 11.21
CA THR A 237 -29.56 -7.46 9.76
C THR A 237 -28.17 -7.14 9.25
N ALA A 238 -27.23 -6.73 10.11
CA ALA A 238 -25.88 -6.40 9.69
C ALA A 238 -25.16 -7.61 9.08
N GLY A 239 -24.53 -7.37 7.92
CA GLY A 239 -23.72 -8.35 7.22
C GLY A 239 -22.29 -7.86 6.99
N TYR A 240 -21.37 -8.80 6.77
CA TYR A 240 -19.97 -8.54 6.52
C TYR A 240 -19.51 -9.11 5.18
N VAL A 241 -18.93 -8.28 4.35
CA VAL A 241 -18.40 -8.62 3.02
C VAL A 241 -16.88 -8.58 3.06
N VAL A 242 -16.26 -9.66 2.62
CA VAL A 242 -14.80 -9.78 2.52
C VAL A 242 -14.43 -9.97 1.06
N ALA A 243 -13.79 -8.97 0.47
CA ALA A 243 -13.27 -8.99 -0.90
C ALA A 243 -11.76 -9.22 -0.88
N GLY A 244 -11.31 -10.29 -1.53
CA GLY A 244 -9.93 -10.69 -1.64
C GLY A 244 -9.74 -12.19 -1.50
N THR A 245 -8.51 -12.65 -1.72
CA THR A 245 -8.10 -14.05 -1.62
C THR A 245 -6.91 -14.19 -0.68
N GLY A 246 -6.68 -15.38 -0.19
CA GLY A 246 -5.52 -15.67 0.66
C GLY A 246 -5.60 -17.01 1.38
N PRO A 247 -4.51 -17.41 2.03
CA PRO A 247 -4.39 -18.76 2.60
C PRO A 247 -5.33 -19.02 3.78
N ARG A 248 -5.94 -17.97 4.35
CA ARG A 248 -6.81 -18.10 5.55
C ARG A 248 -8.29 -18.24 5.25
N GLN A 249 -8.71 -18.28 3.99
CA GLN A 249 -10.14 -18.29 3.64
C GLN A 249 -10.92 -19.37 4.40
N THR A 250 -10.51 -20.63 4.29
CA THR A 250 -11.20 -21.75 4.95
C THR A 250 -11.27 -21.57 6.48
N GLN A 251 -10.19 -21.04 7.10
CA GLN A 251 -10.18 -20.82 8.55
C GLN A 251 -11.16 -19.71 8.96
N LEU A 252 -11.29 -18.66 8.16
CA LEU A 252 -12.22 -17.54 8.40
C LEU A 252 -13.68 -17.99 8.20
N GLU A 253 -13.97 -18.80 7.19
CA GLU A 253 -15.30 -19.40 6.97
C GLU A 253 -15.70 -20.31 8.16
N GLN A 254 -14.79 -21.17 8.61
CA GLN A 254 -15.00 -22.00 9.79
C GLN A 254 -15.20 -21.17 11.07
N LEU A 255 -14.48 -20.07 11.22
CA LEU A 255 -14.65 -19.15 12.36
C LEU A 255 -16.06 -18.55 12.36
N ALA A 256 -16.53 -18.02 11.21
CA ALA A 256 -17.86 -17.45 11.07
C ALA A 256 -18.96 -18.50 11.38
N ALA A 257 -18.79 -19.74 10.91
CA ALA A 257 -19.72 -20.82 11.20
C ALA A 257 -19.78 -21.18 12.70
N ARG A 258 -18.60 -21.30 13.36
CA ARG A 258 -18.53 -21.59 14.82
C ARG A 258 -19.19 -20.50 15.66
N LEU A 259 -19.12 -19.25 15.22
CA LEU A 259 -19.72 -18.11 15.93
C LEU A 259 -21.20 -17.90 15.57
N GLY A 260 -21.80 -18.76 14.73
CA GLY A 260 -23.19 -18.66 14.31
C GLY A 260 -23.50 -17.45 13.43
N VAL A 261 -22.49 -16.87 12.77
CA VAL A 261 -22.64 -15.70 11.87
C VAL A 261 -22.32 -16.04 10.41
N GLY A 262 -22.20 -17.32 10.06
CA GLY A 262 -21.83 -17.75 8.70
C GLY A 262 -22.73 -17.18 7.60
N ASP A 263 -24.03 -17.08 7.84
CA ASP A 263 -25.02 -16.53 6.91
C ASP A 263 -24.84 -15.01 6.69
N ALA A 264 -24.23 -14.33 7.65
CA ALA A 264 -24.00 -12.90 7.62
C ALA A 264 -22.62 -12.53 7.02
N VAL A 265 -21.73 -13.49 6.76
CA VAL A 265 -20.41 -13.23 6.18
C VAL A 265 -20.37 -13.72 4.74
N LYS A 266 -19.98 -12.84 3.82
CA LYS A 266 -19.84 -13.15 2.39
C LYS A 266 -18.39 -12.98 1.94
N PHE A 267 -17.75 -14.08 1.52
CA PHE A 267 -16.43 -14.07 0.91
C PHE A 267 -16.58 -13.99 -0.61
N LEU A 268 -16.16 -12.86 -1.21
CA LEU A 268 -16.33 -12.58 -2.64
C LEU A 268 -15.21 -13.16 -3.50
N GLY A 269 -14.11 -13.60 -2.87
CA GLY A 269 -12.90 -13.93 -3.61
C GLY A 269 -12.25 -12.68 -4.24
N PHE A 270 -11.53 -12.89 -5.33
CA PHE A 270 -10.90 -11.77 -6.07
C PHE A 270 -11.97 -10.90 -6.73
N VAL A 271 -11.90 -9.61 -6.45
CA VAL A 271 -12.73 -8.58 -7.10
C VAL A 271 -11.82 -7.73 -7.98
N PRO A 272 -12.08 -7.63 -9.30
CA PRO A 272 -11.28 -6.79 -10.20
C PRO A 272 -11.31 -5.32 -9.80
N ASP A 273 -10.21 -4.61 -10.06
CA ASP A 273 -10.03 -3.20 -9.68
C ASP A 273 -11.14 -2.30 -10.25
N GLU A 274 -11.66 -2.62 -11.45
CA GLU A 274 -12.74 -1.88 -12.10
C GLU A 274 -14.09 -2.03 -11.38
N ALA A 275 -14.28 -3.11 -10.62
CA ALA A 275 -15.50 -3.38 -9.86
C ALA A 275 -15.43 -2.82 -8.42
N LEU A 276 -14.24 -2.52 -7.90
CA LEU A 276 -14.07 -2.02 -6.54
C LEU A 276 -14.83 -0.71 -6.28
N PRO A 277 -14.86 0.30 -7.17
CA PRO A 277 -15.61 1.53 -6.92
C PRO A 277 -17.10 1.29 -6.69
N ALA A 278 -17.73 0.40 -7.46
CA ALA A 278 -19.12 0.03 -7.26
C ALA A 278 -19.32 -0.80 -5.98
N LEU A 279 -18.33 -1.64 -5.60
CA LEU A 279 -18.38 -2.41 -4.36
C LEU A 279 -18.31 -1.50 -3.12
N TYR A 280 -17.43 -0.49 -3.11
CA TYR A 280 -17.42 0.51 -2.04
C TYR A 280 -18.77 1.24 -1.93
N ASN A 281 -19.40 1.60 -3.06
CA ASN A 281 -20.72 2.24 -3.06
C ASN A 281 -21.88 1.28 -2.68
N ALA A 282 -21.64 -0.03 -2.65
CA ALA A 282 -22.65 -1.04 -2.31
C ALA A 282 -22.80 -1.27 -0.80
N VAL A 283 -21.95 -0.70 0.04
CA VAL A 283 -21.86 -0.96 1.48
C VAL A 283 -22.00 0.32 2.31
N ASP A 284 -22.24 0.17 3.61
CA ASP A 284 -22.53 1.27 4.52
C ASP A 284 -21.29 1.70 5.32
N LEU A 285 -20.34 0.77 5.53
CA LEU A 285 -19.17 0.96 6.37
C LEU A 285 -18.00 0.16 5.83
N TYR A 286 -16.79 0.70 5.93
CA TYR A 286 -15.55 -0.02 5.68
C TYR A 286 -14.81 -0.30 6.98
N VAL A 287 -14.29 -1.52 7.15
CA VAL A 287 -13.46 -1.89 8.31
C VAL A 287 -12.13 -2.46 7.82
N GLY A 288 -11.04 -1.88 8.31
CA GLY A 288 -9.67 -2.37 8.10
C GLY A 288 -9.00 -2.57 9.45
N ALA A 289 -9.30 -3.67 10.16
CA ALA A 289 -8.76 -3.97 11.48
C ALA A 289 -7.35 -4.58 11.42
N SER A 290 -6.48 -4.03 10.56
CA SER A 290 -5.11 -4.51 10.41
C SER A 290 -4.33 -4.35 11.71
N ARG A 291 -3.54 -5.38 12.06
CA ARG A 291 -2.74 -5.46 13.28
C ARG A 291 -1.31 -5.88 12.98
N TYR A 292 -0.46 -5.80 13.97
CA TYR A 292 0.87 -6.36 13.89
C TYR A 292 0.80 -7.89 14.08
N HIS A 293 1.41 -8.66 13.18
CA HIS A 293 1.50 -10.10 13.32
C HIS A 293 2.85 -10.58 12.77
N ASP A 294 3.69 -11.14 13.62
CA ASP A 294 5.08 -11.48 13.32
C ASP A 294 5.87 -10.27 12.77
N LEU A 295 6.27 -10.33 11.53
CA LEU A 295 6.96 -9.24 10.81
C LEU A 295 6.06 -8.60 9.74
N LEU A 296 4.74 -8.83 9.80
CA LEU A 296 3.76 -8.27 8.88
C LEU A 296 2.95 -7.19 9.57
N VAL A 297 2.72 -6.10 8.86
CA VAL A 297 1.96 -4.95 9.34
C VAL A 297 1.40 -4.18 8.14
N GLU A 298 0.32 -3.45 8.37
CA GLU A 298 -0.17 -2.49 7.37
C GLU A 298 0.72 -1.25 7.35
N GLY A 299 1.40 -1.00 6.24
CA GLY A 299 2.30 0.16 6.11
C GLY A 299 1.57 1.49 5.99
N PHE A 300 0.34 1.48 5.47
CA PHE A 300 -0.50 2.69 5.31
C PHE A 300 -2.01 2.36 5.30
N GLY A 301 -2.48 1.55 4.36
CA GLY A 301 -3.89 1.19 4.22
C GLY A 301 -4.61 1.91 3.07
N ILE A 302 -4.15 1.70 1.82
CA ILE A 302 -4.76 2.32 0.63
C ILE A 302 -6.27 2.05 0.56
N SER A 303 -6.74 0.84 0.91
CA SER A 303 -8.16 0.48 0.88
C SER A 303 -9.04 1.31 1.83
N LEU A 304 -8.48 1.81 2.95
CA LEU A 304 -9.17 2.76 3.84
C LEU A 304 -9.35 4.12 3.15
N VAL A 305 -8.34 4.54 2.40
CA VAL A 305 -8.40 5.80 1.63
C VAL A 305 -9.33 5.66 0.41
N GLU A 306 -9.39 4.49 -0.23
CA GLU A 306 -10.37 4.19 -1.29
C GLU A 306 -11.82 4.24 -0.78
N ALA A 307 -12.07 3.68 0.41
CA ALA A 307 -13.36 3.77 1.07
C ALA A 307 -13.72 5.23 1.40
N SER A 308 -12.77 5.98 1.96
CA SER A 308 -12.93 7.41 2.24
C SER A 308 -13.19 8.21 0.95
N ALA A 309 -12.50 7.91 -0.14
CA ALA A 309 -12.73 8.50 -1.46
C ALA A 309 -14.14 8.25 -1.98
N SER A 310 -14.70 7.07 -1.69
CA SER A 310 -16.08 6.69 -2.01
C SER A 310 -17.13 7.32 -1.08
N GLY A 311 -16.70 8.16 -0.13
CA GLY A 311 -17.58 8.83 0.81
C GLY A 311 -18.09 7.95 1.97
N ILE A 312 -17.42 6.79 2.21
CA ILE A 312 -17.80 5.84 3.26
C ILE A 312 -16.98 6.11 4.51
N ALA A 313 -17.65 6.10 5.67
CA ALA A 313 -16.94 6.12 6.95
C ALA A 313 -16.12 4.85 7.15
N VAL A 314 -15.00 4.97 7.85
CA VAL A 314 -14.07 3.88 8.04
C VAL A 314 -13.84 3.59 9.53
N VAL A 315 -13.63 2.30 9.85
CA VAL A 315 -13.06 1.84 11.13
C VAL A 315 -11.69 1.26 10.81
N GLY A 316 -10.64 1.84 11.38
CA GLY A 316 -9.26 1.41 11.18
C GLY A 316 -8.65 0.81 12.44
N GLY A 317 -7.83 -0.23 12.32
CA GLY A 317 -7.02 -0.74 13.44
C GLY A 317 -5.89 0.24 13.77
N ARG A 318 -5.73 0.62 15.03
CA ARG A 318 -4.65 1.50 15.52
C ARG A 318 -3.31 0.75 15.52
N SER A 319 -2.81 0.42 14.34
CA SER A 319 -1.59 -0.37 14.16
C SER A 319 -0.85 0.06 12.89
N GLY A 320 0.47 0.00 12.94
CA GLY A 320 1.33 0.36 11.80
C GLY A 320 1.06 1.76 11.27
N GLY A 321 0.89 1.88 9.97
CA GLY A 321 0.62 3.14 9.27
C GLY A 321 -0.86 3.50 9.11
N VAL A 322 -1.80 2.70 9.65
CA VAL A 322 -3.24 3.01 9.56
C VAL A 322 -3.60 4.36 10.16
N PRO A 323 -3.02 4.82 11.30
CA PRO A 323 -3.28 6.16 11.84
C PRO A 323 -2.90 7.32 10.91
N ASP A 324 -2.04 7.10 9.92
CA ASP A 324 -1.74 8.11 8.88
C ASP A 324 -2.80 8.14 7.77
N ALA A 325 -3.59 7.08 7.59
CA ALA A 325 -4.66 7.00 6.59
C ALA A 325 -6.03 7.43 7.15
N VAL A 326 -6.22 7.32 8.48
CA VAL A 326 -7.49 7.61 9.17
C VAL A 326 -7.26 8.63 10.26
N ARG A 327 -7.91 9.78 10.17
CA ARG A 327 -7.93 10.80 11.23
C ARG A 327 -9.02 10.45 12.22
N ASP A 328 -8.61 9.97 13.41
CA ASP A 328 -9.50 9.48 14.44
C ASP A 328 -10.51 10.56 14.88
N GLY A 329 -11.81 10.22 14.88
CA GLY A 329 -12.91 11.14 15.21
C GLY A 329 -13.30 12.12 14.09
N GLU A 330 -12.49 12.25 13.03
CA GLU A 330 -12.74 13.15 11.88
C GLU A 330 -13.15 12.40 10.62
N THR A 331 -12.29 11.51 10.09
CA THR A 331 -12.55 10.76 8.86
C THR A 331 -12.97 9.32 9.12
N GLY A 332 -12.87 8.86 10.37
CA GLY A 332 -13.21 7.52 10.80
C GLY A 332 -12.95 7.32 12.29
N ILE A 333 -13.00 6.07 12.72
CA ILE A 333 -12.71 5.67 14.10
C ILE A 333 -11.51 4.74 14.10
N LEU A 334 -10.54 4.98 14.98
CA LEU A 334 -9.43 4.07 15.22
C LEU A 334 -9.72 3.22 16.46
N VAL A 335 -9.63 1.90 16.29
CA VAL A 335 -9.89 0.89 17.33
C VAL A 335 -8.65 0.05 17.60
N ASP A 336 -8.59 -0.61 18.76
CA ASP A 336 -7.63 -1.67 19.01
C ASP A 336 -7.98 -2.90 18.15
N PRO A 337 -7.16 -3.25 17.14
CA PRO A 337 -7.48 -4.34 16.22
C PRO A 337 -7.35 -5.74 16.85
N GLU A 338 -6.80 -5.85 18.07
CA GLU A 338 -6.69 -7.10 18.83
C GLU A 338 -7.86 -7.27 19.82
N ASP A 339 -8.59 -6.19 20.11
CA ASP A 339 -9.78 -6.23 20.95
C ASP A 339 -11.06 -6.26 20.11
N ARG A 340 -11.68 -7.44 20.02
CA ARG A 340 -12.99 -7.63 19.34
C ARG A 340 -14.11 -6.76 19.89
N ALA A 341 -14.04 -6.40 21.19
CA ALA A 341 -15.08 -5.55 21.80
C ALA A 341 -14.93 -4.10 21.33
N ASP A 342 -13.71 -3.59 21.22
CA ASP A 342 -13.45 -2.25 20.69
C ASP A 342 -13.79 -2.16 19.20
N VAL A 343 -13.46 -3.20 18.41
CA VAL A 343 -13.89 -3.31 17.01
C VAL A 343 -15.41 -3.31 16.89
N ALA A 344 -16.11 -4.10 17.72
CA ALA A 344 -17.56 -4.14 17.74
C ALA A 344 -18.18 -2.79 18.11
N ALA A 345 -17.61 -2.11 19.10
CA ALA A 345 -18.08 -0.79 19.55
C ALA A 345 -17.92 0.27 18.44
N GLY A 346 -16.76 0.31 17.77
CA GLY A 346 -16.52 1.20 16.63
C GLY A 346 -17.50 0.99 15.49
N ILE A 347 -17.76 -0.27 15.11
CA ILE A 347 -18.73 -0.64 14.08
C ILE A 347 -20.14 -0.23 14.50
N THR A 348 -20.58 -0.66 15.69
CA THR A 348 -21.93 -0.42 16.19
C THR A 348 -22.24 1.08 16.30
N ARG A 349 -21.25 1.88 16.76
CA ARG A 349 -21.39 3.33 16.84
C ARG A 349 -21.68 3.95 15.47
N LEU A 350 -20.93 3.56 14.42
CA LEU A 350 -21.13 4.12 13.09
C LEU A 350 -22.38 3.58 12.39
N LEU A 351 -22.79 2.36 12.66
CA LEU A 351 -24.04 1.82 12.12
C LEU A 351 -25.26 2.44 12.80
N GLY A 352 -25.16 2.75 14.10
CA GLY A 352 -26.25 3.33 14.89
C GLY A 352 -26.42 4.84 14.73
N ASP A 353 -25.38 5.56 14.30
CA ASP A 353 -25.42 7.02 14.10
C ASP A 353 -25.16 7.37 12.62
N GLU A 354 -26.24 7.46 11.85
CA GLU A 354 -26.17 7.79 10.43
C GLU A 354 -25.59 9.21 10.18
N ALA A 355 -25.91 10.18 11.05
CA ALA A 355 -25.40 11.53 10.91
C ALA A 355 -23.87 11.58 11.11
N LEU A 356 -23.37 10.87 12.13
CA LEU A 356 -21.94 10.71 12.35
C LEU A 356 -21.27 10.00 11.17
N ARG A 357 -21.85 8.88 10.72
CA ARG A 357 -21.34 8.11 9.60
C ARG A 357 -21.23 8.93 8.32
N ARG A 358 -22.29 9.67 7.96
CA ARG A 358 -22.29 10.57 6.81
C ARG A 358 -21.26 11.72 6.95
N ARG A 359 -21.17 12.32 8.14
CA ARG A 359 -20.20 13.38 8.41
C ARG A 359 -18.76 12.90 8.24
N MET A 360 -18.43 11.73 8.79
CA MET A 360 -17.08 11.14 8.68
C MET A 360 -16.78 10.74 7.23
N GLY A 361 -17.71 10.12 6.51
CA GLY A 361 -17.54 9.78 5.10
C GLY A 361 -17.30 11.03 4.24
N ALA A 362 -18.05 12.10 4.45
CA ALA A 362 -17.83 13.37 3.75
C ALA A 362 -16.49 14.01 4.10
N ALA A 363 -16.06 13.94 5.37
CA ALA A 363 -14.74 14.43 5.78
C ALA A 363 -13.61 13.60 5.15
N GLY A 364 -13.76 12.27 5.11
CA GLY A 364 -12.84 11.36 4.43
C GLY A 364 -12.72 11.68 2.94
N ARG A 365 -13.84 11.89 2.25
CA ARG A 365 -13.87 12.30 0.85
C ARG A 365 -13.07 13.60 0.62
N ARG A 366 -13.33 14.64 1.41
CA ARG A 366 -12.58 15.90 1.32
C ARG A 366 -11.09 15.73 1.58
N ALA A 367 -10.72 14.88 2.55
CA ALA A 367 -9.31 14.59 2.84
C ALA A 367 -8.61 13.92 1.65
N VAL A 368 -9.33 13.06 0.90
CA VAL A 368 -8.79 12.47 -0.33
C VAL A 368 -8.64 13.51 -1.43
N GLU A 369 -9.66 14.30 -1.68
CA GLU A 369 -9.62 15.34 -2.73
C GLU A 369 -8.50 16.34 -2.52
N THR A 370 -8.20 16.68 -1.26
CA THR A 370 -7.21 17.72 -0.93
C THR A 370 -5.82 17.17 -0.61
N TYR A 371 -5.70 15.92 -0.15
CA TYR A 371 -4.42 15.42 0.36
C TYR A 371 -4.11 13.97 -0.02
N TYR A 372 -5.02 13.01 0.17
CA TYR A 372 -4.73 11.59 -0.07
C TYR A 372 -5.01 11.21 -1.54
N ASN A 373 -4.46 11.96 -2.49
CA ASN A 373 -4.58 11.70 -3.94
C ASN A 373 -3.21 11.48 -4.59
N TRP A 374 -3.19 10.81 -5.72
CA TRP A 374 -1.95 10.47 -6.41
C TRP A 374 -1.25 11.68 -7.03
N ASP A 375 -1.95 12.77 -7.33
CA ASP A 375 -1.34 13.98 -7.87
C ASP A 375 -0.40 14.61 -6.86
N ARG A 376 -0.87 14.80 -5.60
CA ARG A 376 -0.02 15.29 -4.50
C ARG A 376 1.15 14.33 -4.24
N VAL A 377 0.92 12.98 -4.25
CA VAL A 377 2.01 12.01 -4.05
C VAL A 377 3.08 12.19 -5.12
N ALA A 378 2.69 12.31 -6.38
CA ALA A 378 3.64 12.50 -7.49
C ALA A 378 4.39 13.84 -7.38
N GLU A 379 3.71 14.92 -7.01
CA GLU A 379 4.31 16.23 -6.76
C GLU A 379 5.39 16.16 -5.66
N ASP A 380 5.11 15.46 -4.56
CA ASP A 380 6.08 15.25 -3.49
C ASP A 380 7.30 14.46 -3.99
N PHE A 381 7.10 13.39 -4.77
CA PHE A 381 8.21 12.61 -5.35
C PHE A 381 9.04 13.44 -6.33
N ILE A 382 8.41 14.23 -7.20
CA ILE A 382 9.08 15.13 -8.14
C ILE A 382 9.86 16.23 -7.41
N ARG A 383 9.32 16.76 -6.31
CA ARG A 383 10.01 17.74 -5.46
C ARG A 383 11.25 17.13 -4.81
N ILE A 384 11.10 15.95 -4.21
CA ILE A 384 12.17 15.24 -3.51
C ILE A 384 13.28 14.84 -4.49
N ASP A 385 12.97 14.31 -5.68
CA ASP A 385 14.02 13.90 -6.61
C ASP A 385 14.81 15.09 -7.17
N ARG A 386 14.19 16.27 -7.32
CA ARG A 386 14.88 17.52 -7.68
C ARG A 386 15.76 18.04 -6.53
N GLU A 387 15.29 17.93 -5.29
CA GLU A 387 16.04 18.36 -4.11
C GLU A 387 17.30 17.51 -3.89
N PHE A 388 17.19 16.19 -4.05
CA PHE A 388 18.25 15.22 -3.77
C PHE A 388 19.01 14.75 -5.02
N GLY A 389 18.57 15.17 -6.20
CA GLY A 389 19.18 14.87 -7.48
C GLY A 389 20.52 15.59 -7.68
N ARG A 390 21.19 15.27 -8.78
CA ARG A 390 22.40 16.01 -9.18
C ARG A 390 22.05 17.48 -9.40
N ARG A 391 22.82 18.36 -8.80
CA ARG A 391 22.78 19.77 -9.19
C ARG A 391 23.46 19.89 -10.55
N GLN A 392 22.77 20.49 -11.52
CA GLN A 392 23.33 20.85 -12.82
C GLN A 392 24.39 21.93 -12.68
#